data_4cb0b5b05c69dc837812b9ff6a093277
#
_entry.id   4cb0b5b05c69dc837812b9ff6a093277
#
_cell.length_a   1.000
_cell.length_b   1.000
_cell.length_c   1.000
_cell.angle_alpha   90.00
_cell.angle_beta   90.00
_cell.angle_gamma   90.00
#
_symmetry.space_group_name_H-M   'P 1'
#
loop_
_entity.id
_entity.type
_entity.pdbx_description
1 polymer ?
#
loop_
_entity_poly.entity_id
_entity_poly.type
_entity_poly.pdbx_seq_one_letter_code
_entity_poly.pdbx_strand_id
1 'polypeptide(L)'
;MATGTDAETDREAETGTAVRLENVRKTYRLAEPVHALDGVSLSVPRGSYTAIMGPSGSGKSTLMNLVGCLDTPTEGTVIVDGNDVTTLSGRERTRLRGTEVGFVFQTFNLMPRLTALENVALPQLFQGVSGDERRDRARELLARVGLADREDHLPSELSGGQRQRVALARALVNDPALVLADEPSGNLDTETEADVLDLFAEFHDAGTTLIVVTHERHVAERAERIVHLLDGRIERIEQLEGVGVEGGPGVDAEYESGTVPESKPRNGPTEGDDGE
;
A
#
# COMPACT_ATOMS: atom_id res chain seq x y z
N MET A 1 33.32 18.27 -19.41
CA MET A 1 32.52 18.84 -18.34
C MET A 1 31.05 18.61 -18.67
N ALA A 2 30.50 17.47 -18.26
CA ALA A 2 29.06 17.15 -18.32
C ALA A 2 28.82 15.98 -17.39
N THR A 3 28.63 16.21 -16.07
CA THR A 3 28.31 15.19 -15.07
C THR A 3 27.50 15.75 -13.90
N GLY A 4 26.84 16.91 -14.07
CA GLY A 4 26.08 17.53 -12.99
C GLY A 4 24.54 17.34 -13.08
N THR A 5 24.02 17.05 -14.25
CA THR A 5 22.58 17.12 -14.53
C THR A 5 21.84 15.84 -14.09
N ASP A 6 22.47 14.66 -14.24
CA ASP A 6 21.80 13.39 -13.95
C ASP A 6 21.62 13.13 -12.44
N ALA A 7 22.62 13.55 -11.62
CA ALA A 7 22.56 13.36 -10.16
C ALA A 7 21.60 14.33 -9.44
N GLU A 8 21.33 15.50 -10.02
CA GLU A 8 20.32 16.46 -9.49
C GLU A 8 18.90 16.01 -9.86
N THR A 9 18.69 15.53 -11.06
CA THR A 9 17.40 14.99 -11.52
C THR A 9 17.02 13.73 -10.75
N ASP A 10 17.97 12.85 -10.45
CA ASP A 10 17.73 11.67 -9.62
C ASP A 10 17.39 12.02 -8.16
N ARG A 11 18.01 13.07 -7.59
CA ARG A 11 17.68 13.54 -6.23
C ARG A 11 16.33 14.24 -6.14
N GLU A 12 15.93 15.01 -7.15
CA GLU A 12 14.61 15.64 -7.20
C GLU A 12 13.50 14.60 -7.41
N ALA A 13 13.76 13.55 -8.19
CA ALA A 13 12.86 12.39 -8.32
C ALA A 13 12.76 11.58 -7.01
N GLU A 14 13.82 11.50 -6.21
CA GLU A 14 13.82 10.86 -4.89
C GLU A 14 12.98 11.61 -3.87
N THR A 15 13.00 12.95 -3.85
CA THR A 15 12.22 13.76 -2.92
C THR A 15 10.72 13.74 -3.21
N GLY A 16 10.31 13.43 -4.45
CA GLY A 16 8.92 13.35 -4.88
C GLY A 16 8.28 11.96 -4.76
N THR A 17 9.03 10.92 -4.34
CA THR A 17 8.57 9.52 -4.35
C THR A 17 8.42 8.99 -2.93
N ALA A 18 7.23 8.45 -2.59
CA ALA A 18 6.98 7.80 -1.31
C ALA A 18 7.46 6.34 -1.31
N VAL A 19 7.26 5.62 -2.43
CA VAL A 19 7.67 4.22 -2.59
C VAL A 19 8.27 4.01 -3.96
N ARG A 20 9.44 3.30 -4.03
CA ARG A 20 10.05 2.84 -5.28
C ARG A 20 10.46 1.38 -5.17
N LEU A 21 10.03 0.60 -6.12
CA LEU A 21 10.34 -0.82 -6.29
C LEU A 21 11.11 -0.99 -7.59
N GLU A 22 12.26 -1.70 -7.56
CA GLU A 22 13.12 -1.92 -8.72
C GLU A 22 13.41 -3.41 -8.86
N ASN A 23 12.86 -4.04 -9.92
CA ASN A 23 13.04 -5.46 -10.26
C ASN A 23 12.80 -6.40 -9.07
N VAL A 24 11.80 -6.10 -8.23
CA VAL A 24 11.54 -6.80 -6.99
C VAL A 24 11.03 -8.20 -7.24
N ARG A 25 11.73 -9.19 -6.65
CA ARG A 25 11.31 -10.59 -6.61
C ARG A 25 11.13 -11.04 -5.17
N LYS A 26 10.11 -11.87 -4.97
CA LYS A 26 9.89 -12.53 -3.68
C LYS A 26 9.57 -13.99 -3.89
N THR A 27 10.43 -14.85 -3.36
CA THR A 27 10.26 -16.31 -3.36
C THR A 27 10.19 -16.81 -1.93
N TYR A 28 9.09 -17.47 -1.59
CA TYR A 28 8.96 -18.17 -0.32
C TYR A 28 9.50 -19.60 -0.46
N ARG A 29 10.37 -19.99 0.46
CA ARG A 29 10.95 -21.35 0.53
C ARG A 29 10.01 -22.25 1.33
N LEU A 30 9.04 -22.82 0.63
CA LEU A 30 8.15 -23.86 1.14
C LEU A 30 8.63 -25.23 0.65
N ALA A 31 7.79 -26.29 0.76
CA ALA A 31 8.09 -27.61 0.19
C ALA A 31 8.39 -27.50 -1.32
N GLU A 32 7.62 -26.68 -2.03
CA GLU A 32 7.92 -26.20 -3.38
C GLU A 32 8.11 -24.68 -3.30
N PRO A 33 9.13 -24.10 -3.98
CA PRO A 33 9.33 -22.67 -4.01
C PRO A 33 8.12 -21.93 -4.65
N VAL A 34 7.58 -20.92 -3.96
CA VAL A 34 6.49 -20.10 -4.46
C VAL A 34 7.04 -18.72 -4.81
N HIS A 35 7.00 -18.39 -6.11
CA HIS A 35 7.37 -17.08 -6.62
C HIS A 35 6.17 -16.13 -6.47
N ALA A 36 6.12 -15.39 -5.36
CA ALA A 36 5.00 -14.50 -5.07
C ALA A 36 5.09 -13.16 -5.81
N LEU A 37 6.32 -12.69 -6.11
CA LEU A 37 6.57 -11.55 -6.99
C LEU A 37 7.73 -11.90 -7.93
N ASP A 38 7.65 -11.44 -9.18
CA ASP A 38 8.62 -11.75 -10.23
C ASP A 38 8.93 -10.51 -11.10
N GLY A 39 9.89 -9.70 -10.63
CA GLY A 39 10.40 -8.55 -11.37
C GLY A 39 9.49 -7.32 -11.35
N VAL A 40 8.82 -7.06 -10.20
CA VAL A 40 7.96 -5.89 -10.04
C VAL A 40 8.78 -4.61 -9.93
N SER A 41 8.50 -3.64 -10.81
CA SER A 41 9.01 -2.27 -10.73
C SER A 41 7.82 -1.30 -10.67
N LEU A 42 7.80 -0.43 -9.67
CA LEU A 42 6.72 0.51 -9.43
C LEU A 42 7.23 1.74 -8.67
N SER A 43 6.79 2.92 -9.08
CA SER A 43 7.01 4.17 -8.34
C SER A 43 5.66 4.72 -7.87
N VAL A 44 5.58 5.11 -6.60
CA VAL A 44 4.40 5.76 -6.00
C VAL A 44 4.80 7.16 -5.57
N PRO A 45 4.31 8.21 -6.25
CA PRO A 45 4.58 9.59 -5.89
C PRO A 45 4.04 9.93 -4.50
N ARG A 46 4.67 10.89 -3.81
CA ARG A 46 4.10 11.45 -2.58
C ARG A 46 2.80 12.17 -2.87
N GLY A 47 1.87 12.07 -1.95
CA GLY A 47 0.54 12.66 -2.07
C GLY A 47 -0.34 11.99 -3.12
N SER A 48 0.07 10.87 -3.76
CA SER A 48 -0.76 10.16 -4.72
C SER A 48 -1.66 9.11 -4.06
N TYR A 49 -2.80 8.81 -4.70
CA TYR A 49 -3.67 7.72 -4.33
C TYR A 49 -3.57 6.60 -5.39
N THR A 50 -2.98 5.48 -5.01
CA THR A 50 -2.76 4.32 -5.89
C THR A 50 -3.57 3.13 -5.38
N ALA A 51 -4.36 2.51 -6.24
CA ALA A 51 -5.00 1.22 -5.97
C ALA A 51 -4.17 0.07 -6.56
N ILE A 52 -4.11 -1.07 -5.85
CA ILE A 52 -3.51 -2.31 -6.33
C ILE A 52 -4.61 -3.36 -6.44
N MET A 53 -4.90 -3.82 -7.64
CA MET A 53 -5.91 -4.82 -7.93
C MET A 53 -5.29 -6.11 -8.48
N GLY A 54 -6.01 -7.20 -8.34
CA GLY A 54 -5.66 -8.51 -8.94
C GLY A 54 -6.41 -9.65 -8.26
N PRO A 55 -6.45 -10.84 -8.87
CA PRO A 55 -7.10 -12.01 -8.29
C PRO A 55 -6.42 -12.48 -7.00
N SER A 56 -7.07 -13.41 -6.29
CA SER A 56 -6.42 -14.08 -5.15
C SER A 56 -5.15 -14.79 -5.61
N GLY A 57 -4.08 -14.69 -4.82
CA GLY A 57 -2.79 -15.28 -5.16
C GLY A 57 -1.91 -14.48 -6.13
N SER A 58 -2.36 -13.32 -6.65
CA SER A 58 -1.56 -12.51 -7.60
C SER A 58 -0.31 -11.84 -6.99
N GLY A 59 -0.13 -11.88 -5.66
CA GLY A 59 1.01 -11.28 -4.99
C GLY A 59 0.75 -9.97 -4.24
N LYS A 60 -0.51 -9.45 -4.21
CA LYS A 60 -0.88 -8.18 -3.57
C LYS A 60 -0.43 -8.08 -2.11
N SER A 61 -0.76 -9.06 -1.29
CA SER A 61 -0.38 -9.07 0.14
C SER A 61 1.14 -9.16 0.31
N THR A 62 1.84 -9.85 -0.60
CA THR A 62 3.31 -9.89 -0.60
C THR A 62 3.88 -8.51 -0.93
N LEU A 63 3.36 -7.85 -1.97
CA LEU A 63 3.77 -6.49 -2.34
C LEU A 63 3.53 -5.51 -1.19
N MET A 64 2.35 -5.55 -0.59
CA MET A 64 1.99 -4.74 0.57
C MET A 64 2.93 -4.98 1.77
N ASN A 65 3.31 -6.24 2.05
CA ASN A 65 4.25 -6.59 3.13
C ASN A 65 5.65 -6.02 2.87
N LEU A 66 6.11 -5.99 1.62
CA LEU A 66 7.41 -5.42 1.28
C LEU A 66 7.39 -3.88 1.43
N VAL A 67 6.39 -3.22 0.86
CA VAL A 67 6.20 -1.77 0.97
C VAL A 67 5.98 -1.35 2.42
N GLY A 68 5.26 -2.17 3.18
CA GLY A 68 5.01 -1.96 4.61
C GLY A 68 6.17 -2.30 5.53
N CYS A 69 7.35 -2.64 5.00
CA CYS A 69 8.53 -3.02 5.79
C CYS A 69 8.29 -4.20 6.76
N LEU A 70 7.31 -5.07 6.47
CA LEU A 70 7.01 -6.29 7.22
C LEU A 70 7.88 -7.47 6.76
N ASP A 71 8.29 -7.46 5.50
CA ASP A 71 9.14 -8.47 4.89
C ASP A 71 10.23 -7.79 4.04
N THR A 72 11.14 -8.58 3.46
CA THR A 72 12.19 -8.12 2.55
C THR A 72 12.12 -8.89 1.23
N PRO A 73 12.47 -8.28 0.10
CA PRO A 73 12.53 -8.97 -1.18
C PRO A 73 13.62 -10.06 -1.17
N THR A 74 13.50 -11.03 -2.07
CA THR A 74 14.55 -12.02 -2.33
C THR A 74 15.62 -11.42 -3.26
N GLU A 75 15.19 -10.59 -4.22
CA GLU A 75 16.02 -9.84 -5.17
C GLU A 75 15.36 -8.49 -5.47
N GLY A 76 16.16 -7.54 -5.95
CA GLY A 76 15.73 -6.18 -6.27
C GLY A 76 15.74 -5.26 -5.05
N THR A 77 15.28 -4.03 -5.23
CA THR A 77 15.35 -2.96 -4.23
C THR A 77 13.95 -2.45 -3.90
N VAL A 78 13.71 -2.18 -2.61
CA VAL A 78 12.49 -1.55 -2.09
C VAL A 78 12.91 -0.31 -1.31
N ILE A 79 12.49 0.86 -1.79
CA ILE A 79 12.76 2.15 -1.15
C ILE A 79 11.43 2.69 -0.62
N VAL A 80 11.39 3.04 0.67
CA VAL A 80 10.25 3.65 1.33
C VAL A 80 10.72 4.92 2.00
N ASP A 81 10.12 6.04 1.63
CA ASP A 81 10.49 7.36 2.14
C ASP A 81 12.00 7.63 2.06
N GLY A 82 12.62 7.32 0.89
CA GLY A 82 14.06 7.47 0.65
C GLY A 82 14.96 6.44 1.37
N ASN A 83 14.39 5.50 2.13
CA ASN A 83 15.15 4.47 2.85
C ASN A 83 15.11 3.13 2.09
N ASP A 84 16.26 2.59 1.74
CA ASP A 84 16.38 1.26 1.13
C ASP A 84 16.13 0.16 2.18
N VAL A 85 14.91 -0.39 2.18
CA VAL A 85 14.45 -1.43 3.12
C VAL A 85 15.30 -2.69 3.04
N THR A 86 15.95 -2.96 1.90
CA THR A 86 16.76 -4.17 1.67
C THR A 86 18.04 -4.17 2.49
N THR A 87 18.57 -2.98 2.77
CA THR A 87 19.83 -2.79 3.50
C THR A 87 19.65 -2.63 5.00
N LEU A 88 18.42 -2.32 5.45
CA LEU A 88 18.12 -2.07 6.87
C LEU A 88 18.13 -3.35 7.70
N SER A 89 18.68 -3.24 8.92
CA SER A 89 18.50 -4.26 9.96
C SER A 89 17.03 -4.41 10.37
N GLY A 90 16.66 -5.53 10.99
CA GLY A 90 15.30 -5.74 11.49
C GLY A 90 14.81 -4.65 12.46
N ARG A 91 15.71 -4.06 13.27
CA ARG A 91 15.39 -2.96 14.20
C ARG A 91 15.11 -1.65 13.45
N GLU A 92 15.92 -1.33 12.45
CA GLU A 92 15.75 -0.13 11.62
C GLU A 92 14.45 -0.22 10.80
N ARG A 93 14.15 -1.38 10.20
CA ARG A 93 12.87 -1.62 9.51
C ARG A 93 11.67 -1.47 10.45
N THR A 94 11.77 -1.97 11.69
CA THR A 94 10.69 -1.80 12.67
C THR A 94 10.49 -0.33 13.02
N ARG A 95 11.57 0.45 13.13
CA ARG A 95 11.49 1.89 13.36
C ARG A 95 10.86 2.61 12.16
N LEU A 96 11.37 2.38 10.94
CA LEU A 96 10.85 2.97 9.70
C LEU A 96 9.35 2.68 9.55
N ARG A 97 8.95 1.42 9.71
CA ARG A 97 7.53 1.04 9.69
C ARG A 97 6.69 1.79 10.73
N GLY A 98 7.24 2.01 11.92
CA GLY A 98 6.52 2.68 13.00
C GLY A 98 6.39 4.19 12.82
N THR A 99 7.25 4.83 12.02
CA THR A 99 7.22 6.28 11.77
C THR A 99 6.59 6.62 10.43
N GLU A 100 6.97 5.91 9.35
CA GLU A 100 6.66 6.32 7.97
C GLU A 100 5.50 5.55 7.33
N VAL A 101 4.99 4.47 7.99
CA VAL A 101 3.94 3.64 7.40
C VAL A 101 2.76 3.51 8.34
N GLY A 102 1.60 4.00 7.92
CA GLY A 102 0.31 3.74 8.56
C GLY A 102 -0.34 2.50 7.95
N PHE A 103 -0.98 1.67 8.78
CA PHE A 103 -1.70 0.47 8.31
C PHE A 103 -3.17 0.51 8.66
N VAL A 104 -4.02 0.22 7.66
CA VAL A 104 -5.44 -0.01 7.80
C VAL A 104 -5.75 -1.41 7.27
N PHE A 105 -6.37 -2.27 8.08
CA PHE A 105 -6.67 -3.65 7.73
C PHE A 105 -8.18 -3.89 7.66
N GLN A 106 -8.58 -4.86 6.85
CA GLN A 106 -9.97 -5.32 6.74
C GLN A 106 -10.59 -5.71 8.10
N THR A 107 -9.79 -6.31 9.00
CA THR A 107 -10.22 -6.75 10.33
C THR A 107 -9.96 -5.72 11.42
N PHE A 108 -9.69 -4.47 11.04
CA PHE A 108 -9.41 -3.30 11.91
C PHE A 108 -8.16 -3.46 12.78
N ASN A 109 -7.85 -4.63 13.29
CA ASN A 109 -6.70 -4.96 14.16
C ASN A 109 -6.58 -4.01 15.38
N LEU A 110 -7.72 -3.62 15.97
CA LEU A 110 -7.74 -2.83 17.20
C LEU A 110 -7.41 -3.70 18.41
N MET A 111 -6.73 -3.10 19.39
CA MET A 111 -6.50 -3.73 20.68
C MET A 111 -7.80 -3.77 21.47
N PRO A 112 -8.38 -4.96 21.75
CA PRO A 112 -9.76 -5.08 22.25
C PRO A 112 -9.98 -4.56 23.68
N ARG A 113 -8.87 -4.36 24.44
CA ARG A 113 -8.88 -3.87 25.83
C ARG A 113 -8.51 -2.40 25.96
N LEU A 114 -8.21 -1.73 24.84
CA LEU A 114 -7.90 -0.31 24.79
C LEU A 114 -9.09 0.43 24.22
N THR A 115 -9.34 1.63 24.72
CA THR A 115 -10.37 2.53 24.18
C THR A 115 -10.02 2.99 22.76
N ALA A 116 -10.93 3.68 22.08
CA ALA A 116 -10.65 4.30 20.79
C ALA A 116 -9.45 5.26 20.88
N LEU A 117 -9.44 6.14 21.90
CA LEU A 117 -8.34 7.06 22.16
C LEU A 117 -7.00 6.33 22.35
N GLU A 118 -7.00 5.27 23.18
CA GLU A 118 -5.78 4.51 23.46
C GLU A 118 -5.29 3.73 22.24
N ASN A 119 -6.19 3.19 21.40
CA ASN A 119 -5.84 2.55 20.15
C ASN A 119 -5.16 3.52 19.18
N VAL A 120 -5.69 4.75 19.03
CA VAL A 120 -5.09 5.77 18.16
C VAL A 120 -3.76 6.25 18.72
N ALA A 121 -3.63 6.44 20.03
CA ALA A 121 -2.41 6.90 20.69
C ALA A 121 -1.29 5.85 20.74
N LEU A 122 -1.61 4.57 20.54
CA LEU A 122 -0.68 3.44 20.75
C LEU A 122 0.61 3.51 19.95
N PRO A 123 0.63 3.86 18.64
CA PRO A 123 1.86 3.93 17.87
C PRO A 123 2.86 4.93 18.45
N GLN A 124 2.40 6.07 18.94
CA GLN A 124 3.25 7.12 19.53
C GLN A 124 3.90 6.72 20.87
N LEU A 125 3.34 5.73 21.56
CA LEU A 125 3.98 5.16 22.77
C LEU A 125 5.35 4.57 22.44
N PHE A 126 5.48 3.90 21.29
CA PHE A 126 6.74 3.30 20.85
C PHE A 126 7.74 4.33 20.28
N GLN A 127 7.28 5.55 19.99
CA GLN A 127 8.13 6.69 19.59
C GLN A 127 8.62 7.50 20.79
N GLY A 128 8.18 7.19 22.02
CA GLY A 128 8.58 7.90 23.23
C GLY A 128 7.88 9.24 23.42
N VAL A 129 6.79 9.51 22.70
CA VAL A 129 5.96 10.72 22.86
C VAL A 129 5.30 10.72 24.24
N SER A 130 5.23 11.89 24.88
CA SER A 130 4.64 12.03 26.22
C SER A 130 3.15 11.61 26.25
N GLY A 131 2.67 11.21 27.43
CA GLY A 131 1.29 10.73 27.57
C GLY A 131 0.24 11.75 27.19
N ASP A 132 0.47 13.01 27.47
CA ASP A 132 -0.48 14.10 27.19
C ASP A 132 -0.46 14.45 25.69
N GLU A 133 0.73 14.66 25.10
CA GLU A 133 0.87 14.95 23.66
C GLU A 133 0.22 13.87 22.77
N ARG A 134 0.46 12.58 23.06
CA ARG A 134 -0.14 11.52 22.26
C ARG A 134 -1.66 11.41 22.40
N ARG A 135 -2.22 11.74 23.61
CA ARG A 135 -3.67 11.79 23.79
C ARG A 135 -4.30 12.96 23.04
N ASP A 136 -3.66 14.12 23.07
CA ASP A 136 -4.14 15.30 22.38
C ASP A 136 -4.15 15.08 20.87
N ARG A 137 -3.07 14.50 20.32
CA ARG A 137 -3.01 14.11 18.90
C ARG A 137 -4.07 13.06 18.54
N ALA A 138 -4.28 12.08 19.40
CA ALA A 138 -5.32 11.06 19.19
C ALA A 138 -6.73 11.66 19.20
N ARG A 139 -7.05 12.61 20.10
CA ARG A 139 -8.33 13.33 20.11
C ARG A 139 -8.56 14.13 18.86
N GLU A 140 -7.53 14.85 18.39
CA GLU A 140 -7.60 15.59 17.13
C GLU A 140 -7.99 14.67 15.97
N LEU A 141 -7.35 13.51 15.84
CA LEU A 141 -7.62 12.57 14.76
C LEU A 141 -8.99 11.89 14.91
N LEU A 142 -9.40 11.54 16.14
CA LEU A 142 -10.75 11.01 16.39
C LEU A 142 -11.82 12.03 16.01
N ALA A 143 -11.60 13.31 16.29
CA ALA A 143 -12.53 14.38 15.88
C ALA A 143 -12.58 14.50 14.34
N ARG A 144 -11.44 14.40 13.64
CA ARG A 144 -11.38 14.44 12.17
C ARG A 144 -12.14 13.28 11.51
N VAL A 145 -12.14 12.10 12.14
CA VAL A 145 -12.91 10.95 11.62
C VAL A 145 -14.33 10.87 12.17
N GLY A 146 -14.83 11.93 12.84
CA GLY A 146 -16.20 12.04 13.35
C GLY A 146 -16.49 11.17 14.58
N LEU A 147 -15.48 10.93 15.44
CA LEU A 147 -15.57 10.08 16.64
C LEU A 147 -15.18 10.79 17.94
N ALA A 148 -15.30 12.13 18.00
CA ALA A 148 -14.95 12.91 19.20
C ALA A 148 -15.74 12.48 20.46
N ASP A 149 -16.97 12.00 20.29
CA ASP A 149 -17.85 11.54 21.37
C ASP A 149 -17.69 10.03 21.68
N ARG A 150 -16.72 9.35 21.08
CA ARG A 150 -16.46 7.91 21.20
C ARG A 150 -15.07 7.59 21.73
N GLU A 151 -14.32 8.57 22.23
CA GLU A 151 -12.92 8.40 22.63
C GLU A 151 -12.72 7.33 23.73
N ASP A 152 -13.69 7.19 24.64
CA ASP A 152 -13.64 6.26 25.77
C ASP A 152 -14.27 4.88 25.48
N HIS A 153 -14.82 4.67 24.27
CA HIS A 153 -15.44 3.41 23.90
C HIS A 153 -14.42 2.32 23.59
N LEU A 154 -14.69 1.10 24.02
CA LEU A 154 -13.95 -0.10 23.62
C LEU A 154 -14.34 -0.52 22.18
N PRO A 155 -13.48 -1.24 21.45
CA PRO A 155 -13.82 -1.74 20.10
C PRO A 155 -15.10 -2.57 20.03
N SER A 156 -15.47 -3.27 21.11
CA SER A 156 -16.72 -4.04 21.21
C SER A 156 -17.99 -3.18 21.29
N GLU A 157 -17.85 -1.90 21.61
CA GLU A 157 -18.94 -0.93 21.75
C GLU A 157 -19.11 -0.06 20.50
N LEU A 158 -18.24 -0.28 19.48
CA LEU A 158 -18.22 0.46 18.23
C LEU A 158 -18.80 -0.37 17.08
N SER A 159 -19.49 0.29 16.15
CA SER A 159 -19.90 -0.33 14.88
C SER A 159 -18.70 -0.70 14.00
N GLY A 160 -18.90 -1.46 12.92
CA GLY A 160 -17.85 -1.79 11.94
C GLY A 160 -17.16 -0.56 11.37
N GLY A 161 -17.94 0.39 10.89
CA GLY A 161 -17.42 1.65 10.33
C GLY A 161 -16.74 2.51 11.38
N GLN A 162 -17.24 2.58 12.61
CA GLN A 162 -16.56 3.29 13.69
C GLN A 162 -15.20 2.67 14.01
N ARG A 163 -15.11 1.33 14.05
CA ARG A 163 -13.83 0.63 14.23
C ARG A 163 -12.85 0.93 13.09
N GLN A 164 -13.33 0.98 11.84
CA GLN A 164 -12.51 1.31 10.69
C GLN A 164 -12.00 2.76 10.75
N ARG A 165 -12.86 3.70 11.16
CA ARG A 165 -12.46 5.11 11.39
C ARG A 165 -11.41 5.23 12.49
N VAL A 166 -11.52 4.46 13.59
CA VAL A 166 -10.45 4.39 14.62
C VAL A 166 -9.16 3.81 14.05
N ALA A 167 -9.23 2.76 13.20
CA ALA A 167 -8.05 2.18 12.56
C ALA A 167 -7.36 3.16 11.60
N LEU A 168 -8.15 3.96 10.85
CA LEU A 168 -7.63 5.03 9.98
C LEU A 168 -6.96 6.14 10.81
N ALA A 169 -7.60 6.63 11.88
CA ALA A 169 -7.02 7.61 12.78
C ALA A 169 -5.71 7.11 13.39
N ARG A 170 -5.65 5.84 13.81
CA ARG A 170 -4.42 5.20 14.31
C ARG A 170 -3.32 5.17 13.26
N ALA A 171 -3.66 4.87 11.99
CA ALA A 171 -2.70 4.82 10.91
C ALA A 171 -2.03 6.18 10.66
N LEU A 172 -2.75 7.28 10.91
CA LEU A 172 -2.32 8.65 10.66
C LEU A 172 -1.61 9.33 11.84
N VAL A 173 -1.57 8.70 13.03
CA VAL A 173 -1.15 9.38 14.27
C VAL A 173 0.30 9.86 14.27
N ASN A 174 1.17 9.21 13.51
CA ASN A 174 2.59 9.55 13.38
C ASN A 174 2.90 10.42 12.14
N ASP A 175 1.89 10.98 11.46
CA ASP A 175 2.03 11.73 10.20
C ASP A 175 2.89 10.96 9.18
N PRO A 176 2.51 9.70 8.83
CA PRO A 176 3.34 8.81 8.04
C PRO A 176 3.52 9.30 6.60
N ALA A 177 4.63 8.91 5.96
CA ALA A 177 4.89 9.18 4.53
C ALA A 177 3.87 8.49 3.61
N LEU A 178 3.29 7.35 4.05
CA LEU A 178 2.22 6.66 3.34
C LEU A 178 1.30 5.86 4.27
N VAL A 179 0.04 5.69 3.84
CA VAL A 179 -0.93 4.78 4.45
C VAL A 179 -1.17 3.62 3.49
N LEU A 180 -1.00 2.40 4.02
CA LEU A 180 -1.32 1.14 3.34
C LEU A 180 -2.66 0.62 3.86
N ALA A 181 -3.63 0.42 2.98
CA ALA A 181 -4.93 -0.13 3.32
C ALA A 181 -5.17 -1.47 2.61
N ASP A 182 -5.45 -2.53 3.37
CA ASP A 182 -5.74 -3.87 2.86
C ASP A 182 -7.24 -4.14 2.99
N GLU A 183 -7.95 -4.16 1.86
CA GLU A 183 -9.41 -4.35 1.78
C GLU A 183 -10.16 -3.49 2.82
N PRO A 184 -9.97 -2.15 2.85
CA PRO A 184 -10.37 -1.32 3.98
C PRO A 184 -11.88 -1.24 4.23
N SER A 185 -12.70 -1.62 3.27
CA SER A 185 -14.16 -1.63 3.33
C SER A 185 -14.79 -3.02 3.31
N GLY A 186 -14.02 -4.08 3.07
CA GLY A 186 -14.51 -5.42 2.79
C GLY A 186 -15.36 -6.10 3.90
N ASN A 187 -15.48 -5.50 5.09
CA ASN A 187 -16.32 -5.97 6.19
C ASN A 187 -17.43 -4.97 6.57
N LEU A 188 -17.71 -3.99 5.71
CA LEU A 188 -18.69 -2.93 5.95
C LEU A 188 -19.92 -3.10 5.07
N ASP A 189 -21.06 -2.55 5.52
CA ASP A 189 -22.21 -2.38 4.65
C ASP A 189 -21.97 -1.20 3.67
N THR A 190 -22.73 -1.15 2.59
CA THR A 190 -22.51 -0.22 1.49
C THR A 190 -22.54 1.26 1.90
N GLU A 191 -23.42 1.65 2.84
CA GLU A 191 -23.51 3.04 3.29
C GLU A 191 -22.28 3.41 4.14
N THR A 192 -21.94 2.55 5.08
CA THR A 192 -20.74 2.71 5.93
C THR A 192 -19.44 2.65 5.13
N GLU A 193 -19.39 1.83 4.07
CA GLU A 193 -18.26 1.76 3.14
C GLU A 193 -18.02 3.10 2.46
N ALA A 194 -19.08 3.70 1.88
CA ALA A 194 -18.97 4.98 1.19
C ALA A 194 -18.39 6.06 2.12
N ASP A 195 -18.90 6.15 3.35
CA ASP A 195 -18.44 7.08 4.37
C ASP A 195 -16.94 6.89 4.71
N VAL A 196 -16.47 5.65 4.79
CA VAL A 196 -15.06 5.36 5.09
C VAL A 196 -14.19 5.70 3.88
N LEU A 197 -14.63 5.39 2.66
CA LEU A 197 -13.89 5.74 1.44
C LEU A 197 -13.81 7.24 1.22
N ASP A 198 -14.85 8.00 1.59
CA ASP A 198 -14.83 9.46 1.55
C ASP A 198 -13.77 10.04 2.51
N LEU A 199 -13.60 9.45 3.71
CA LEU A 199 -12.52 9.83 4.61
C LEU A 199 -11.12 9.55 4.01
N PHE A 200 -10.92 8.45 3.27
CA PHE A 200 -9.65 8.22 2.56
C PHE A 200 -9.40 9.33 1.52
N ALA A 201 -10.43 9.74 0.76
CA ALA A 201 -10.32 10.84 -0.19
C ALA A 201 -9.99 12.16 0.52
N GLU A 202 -10.65 12.51 1.64
CA GLU A 202 -10.34 13.72 2.42
C GLU A 202 -8.88 13.75 2.91
N PHE A 203 -8.33 12.61 3.37
CA PHE A 203 -6.94 12.55 3.79
C PHE A 203 -5.97 12.62 2.60
N HIS A 204 -6.34 12.04 1.45
CA HIS A 204 -5.59 12.19 0.22
C HIS A 204 -5.53 13.65 -0.23
N ASP A 205 -6.68 14.35 -0.28
CA ASP A 205 -6.78 15.77 -0.62
C ASP A 205 -5.96 16.65 0.33
N ALA A 206 -5.77 16.21 1.57
CA ALA A 206 -4.88 16.84 2.54
C ALA A 206 -3.38 16.50 2.32
N GLY A 207 -3.03 15.73 1.27
CA GLY A 207 -1.65 15.41 0.89
C GLY A 207 -1.13 14.06 1.40
N THR A 208 -1.97 13.22 2.00
CA THR A 208 -1.55 11.88 2.45
C THR A 208 -1.35 10.95 1.24
N THR A 209 -0.20 10.27 1.16
CA THR A 209 0.01 9.21 0.16
C THR A 209 -0.79 7.97 0.55
N LEU A 210 -1.59 7.43 -0.36
CA LEU A 210 -2.43 6.26 -0.13
C LEU A 210 -2.09 5.12 -1.11
N ILE A 211 -1.94 3.91 -0.57
CA ILE A 211 -1.93 2.67 -1.35
C ILE A 211 -3.05 1.78 -0.81
N VAL A 212 -4.06 1.52 -1.62
CA VAL A 212 -5.19 0.65 -1.27
C VAL A 212 -5.10 -0.64 -2.05
N VAL A 213 -5.08 -1.77 -1.36
CA VAL A 213 -5.18 -3.10 -1.96
C VAL A 213 -6.63 -3.53 -1.90
N THR A 214 -7.22 -3.83 -3.05
CA THR A 214 -8.60 -4.31 -3.13
C THR A 214 -8.83 -5.21 -4.34
N HIS A 215 -9.87 -6.03 -4.29
CA HIS A 215 -10.38 -6.77 -5.44
C HIS A 215 -11.65 -6.12 -6.02
N GLU A 216 -12.17 -5.09 -5.35
CA GLU A 216 -13.40 -4.39 -5.72
C GLU A 216 -13.11 -3.18 -6.61
N ARG A 217 -13.66 -3.19 -7.82
CA ARG A 217 -13.41 -2.15 -8.82
C ARG A 217 -13.86 -0.77 -8.36
N HIS A 218 -15.02 -0.65 -7.72
CA HIS A 218 -15.57 0.63 -7.25
C HIS A 218 -14.73 1.27 -6.14
N VAL A 219 -14.04 0.46 -5.32
CA VAL A 219 -13.07 0.96 -4.32
C VAL A 219 -11.81 1.48 -5.03
N ALA A 220 -11.31 0.72 -6.01
CA ALA A 220 -10.13 1.09 -6.77
C ALA A 220 -10.34 2.36 -7.62
N GLU A 221 -11.56 2.61 -8.09
CA GLU A 221 -11.92 3.81 -8.87
C GLU A 221 -11.91 5.12 -8.06
N ARG A 222 -11.73 5.05 -6.74
CA ARG A 222 -11.48 6.23 -5.90
C ARG A 222 -10.02 6.73 -6.00
N ALA A 223 -9.12 5.91 -6.53
CA ALA A 223 -7.71 6.25 -6.70
C ALA A 223 -7.45 7.03 -8.00
N GLU A 224 -6.29 7.65 -8.12
CA GLU A 224 -5.84 8.31 -9.36
C GLU A 224 -5.37 7.30 -10.41
N ARG A 225 -4.92 6.12 -9.95
CA ARG A 225 -4.46 5.04 -10.83
C ARG A 225 -4.65 3.67 -10.21
N ILE A 226 -4.78 2.66 -11.06
CA ILE A 226 -4.90 1.26 -10.65
C ILE A 226 -3.73 0.46 -11.22
N VAL A 227 -2.98 -0.19 -10.33
CA VAL A 227 -1.94 -1.15 -10.67
C VAL A 227 -2.55 -2.55 -10.69
N HIS A 228 -2.63 -3.17 -11.86
CA HIS A 228 -3.15 -4.53 -12.01
C HIS A 228 -2.02 -5.53 -11.83
N LEU A 229 -2.13 -6.37 -10.80
CA LEU A 229 -1.17 -7.41 -10.47
C LEU A 229 -1.72 -8.79 -10.85
N LEU A 230 -0.95 -9.55 -11.64
CA LEU A 230 -1.28 -10.91 -12.07
C LEU A 230 -0.02 -11.78 -11.98
N ASP A 231 -0.13 -12.95 -11.34
CA ASP A 231 0.94 -13.94 -11.22
C ASP A 231 2.29 -13.34 -10.78
N GLY A 232 2.25 -12.43 -9.80
CA GLY A 232 3.43 -11.77 -9.24
C GLY A 232 4.04 -10.68 -10.11
N ARG A 233 3.39 -10.25 -11.19
CA ARG A 233 3.85 -9.21 -12.12
C ARG A 233 2.83 -8.10 -12.28
N ILE A 234 3.30 -6.89 -12.59
CA ILE A 234 2.40 -5.82 -13.03
C ILE A 234 2.00 -6.13 -14.47
N GLU A 235 0.72 -6.36 -14.68
CA GLU A 235 0.15 -6.59 -16.01
C GLU A 235 -0.05 -5.26 -16.75
N ARG A 236 -0.60 -4.25 -16.05
CA ARG A 236 -0.83 -2.91 -16.58
C ARG A 236 -1.02 -1.91 -15.44
N ILE A 237 -0.82 -0.64 -15.75
CA ILE A 237 -1.19 0.50 -14.91
C ILE A 237 -2.24 1.29 -15.66
N GLU A 238 -3.39 1.49 -15.03
CA GLU A 238 -4.53 2.24 -15.56
C GLU A 238 -4.57 3.59 -14.87
N GLN A 239 -4.51 4.68 -15.63
CA GLN A 239 -4.73 6.04 -15.12
C GLN A 239 -6.22 6.35 -15.15
N LEU A 240 -6.75 6.94 -14.09
CA LEU A 240 -8.16 7.30 -13.98
C LEU A 240 -8.29 8.81 -14.19
N GLU A 241 -8.98 9.21 -15.27
CA GLU A 241 -9.23 10.62 -15.57
C GLU A 241 -10.34 11.15 -14.63
N GLY A 242 -10.04 12.22 -13.88
CA GLY A 242 -11.06 12.99 -13.14
C GLY A 242 -11.02 12.86 -11.60
N VAL A 243 -10.06 12.15 -11.03
CA VAL A 243 -9.79 12.14 -9.59
C VAL A 243 -8.39 12.69 -9.39
N GLY A 244 -8.25 14.00 -9.16
CA GLY A 244 -6.94 14.55 -8.83
C GLY A 244 -6.70 15.95 -9.39
N VAL A 245 -6.09 16.75 -8.58
CA VAL A 245 -5.71 18.15 -8.73
C VAL A 245 -4.92 18.39 -10.01
N GLU A 246 -5.29 19.43 -10.78
CA GLU A 246 -4.45 19.99 -11.83
C GLU A 246 -3.09 20.44 -11.24
N GLY A 247 -2.00 19.80 -11.65
CA GLY A 247 -0.67 20.35 -11.45
C GLY A 247 0.39 19.48 -10.79
N GLY A 248 0.71 18.32 -11.38
CA GLY A 248 1.99 17.65 -11.15
C GLY A 248 2.71 17.45 -12.49
N PRO A 249 4.06 17.54 -12.55
CA PRO A 249 4.78 17.30 -13.80
C PRO A 249 4.57 15.86 -14.25
N GLY A 250 4.04 15.70 -15.47
CA GLY A 250 3.87 14.40 -16.11
C GLY A 250 5.22 13.68 -16.20
N VAL A 251 5.29 12.54 -15.54
CA VAL A 251 6.35 11.55 -15.76
C VAL A 251 5.82 10.56 -16.80
N ASP A 252 6.13 10.86 -18.06
CA ASP A 252 6.01 9.90 -19.16
C ASP A 252 7.04 8.79 -18.90
N ALA A 253 6.62 7.73 -18.24
CA ALA A 253 7.37 6.49 -18.23
C ALA A 253 7.03 5.75 -19.52
N GLU A 254 7.93 5.84 -20.50
CA GLU A 254 7.95 4.96 -21.68
C GLU A 254 8.06 3.50 -21.21
N TYR A 255 6.92 2.85 -21.12
CA TYR A 255 6.86 1.40 -20.98
C TYR A 255 6.96 0.82 -22.39
N GLU A 256 8.17 0.50 -22.85
CA GLU A 256 8.34 -0.29 -24.08
C GLU A 256 7.63 -1.63 -23.90
N SER A 257 6.55 -1.80 -24.65
CA SER A 257 5.86 -3.08 -24.80
C SER A 257 6.79 -4.07 -25.50
N GLY A 258 7.53 -4.85 -24.71
CA GLY A 258 8.27 -5.99 -25.21
C GLY A 258 7.32 -6.99 -25.85
N THR A 259 7.35 -7.06 -27.18
CA THR A 259 6.65 -8.08 -27.99
C THR A 259 7.03 -9.46 -27.50
N VAL A 260 6.06 -10.17 -26.95
CA VAL A 260 6.15 -11.60 -26.64
C VAL A 260 6.27 -12.36 -27.96
N PRO A 261 7.32 -13.19 -28.20
CA PRO A 261 7.36 -14.01 -29.39
C PRO A 261 6.32 -15.11 -29.32
N GLU A 262 5.48 -15.20 -30.36
CA GLU A 262 4.50 -16.27 -30.55
C GLU A 262 5.15 -17.64 -30.44
N SER A 263 4.75 -18.44 -29.46
CA SER A 263 5.11 -19.85 -29.37
C SER A 263 4.34 -20.66 -30.42
N LYS A 264 5.06 -21.18 -31.41
CA LYS A 264 4.52 -22.14 -32.38
C LYS A 264 3.95 -23.39 -31.68
N PRO A 265 2.78 -23.91 -32.13
CA PRO A 265 2.24 -25.14 -31.58
C PRO A 265 3.16 -26.33 -31.91
N ARG A 266 3.53 -27.09 -30.86
CA ARG A 266 4.20 -28.39 -31.04
C ARG A 266 3.21 -29.39 -31.65
N ASN A 267 3.52 -29.84 -32.86
CA ASN A 267 2.90 -31.02 -33.48
C ASN A 267 3.15 -32.24 -32.60
N GLY A 268 2.08 -32.89 -32.16
CA GLY A 268 2.13 -34.21 -31.55
C GLY A 268 2.50 -35.31 -32.57
N PRO A 269 3.06 -36.43 -32.09
CA PRO A 269 3.43 -37.53 -32.96
C PRO A 269 2.16 -38.25 -33.51
N THR A 270 2.17 -38.48 -34.81
CA THR A 270 1.24 -39.36 -35.54
C THR A 270 1.41 -40.78 -35.02
N GLU A 271 0.30 -41.37 -34.52
CA GLU A 271 0.20 -42.81 -34.34
C GLU A 271 0.33 -43.51 -35.69
N GLY A 272 1.31 -44.38 -35.80
CA GLY A 272 1.47 -45.36 -36.88
C GLY A 272 0.60 -46.56 -36.59
N ASP A 273 -0.34 -46.81 -37.50
CA ASP A 273 -1.06 -48.05 -37.72
C ASP A 273 -0.06 -49.10 -38.21
N ASP A 274 0.04 -50.25 -37.54
CA ASP A 274 0.52 -51.48 -38.13
C ASP A 274 -0.20 -52.65 -37.43
N GLY A 275 -0.97 -53.37 -38.23
CA GLY A 275 -1.60 -54.60 -37.88
C GLY A 275 -0.69 -55.81 -37.87
N GLU A 276 -1.00 -56.77 -37.05
CA GLU A 276 -1.18 -58.20 -37.25
C GLU A 276 -1.58 -58.84 -35.90
#